data_d87b738b37b16a792e6ad86210af3125
#
_entry.id   d87b738b37b16a792e6ad86210af3125
#
_cell.length_a   1.000
_cell.length_b   1.000
_cell.length_c   1.000
_cell.angle_alpha   90.00
_cell.angle_beta   90.00
_cell.angle_gamma   90.00
#
_symmetry.space_group_name_H-M   'P 1'
#
loop_
_entity.id
_entity.type
_entity.pdbx_description
1 polymer ?
#
loop_
_entity_poly.entity_id
_entity_poly.type
_entity_poly.pdbx_seq_one_letter_code
_entity_poly.pdbx_strand_id
1 'polypeptide(L)'
;RESLTSYAKYASNSRGWDLADSDGYGTPSPEAIEWLKQVQRELGERNGDGSAVPAIAFQHIPPQEFYDCLREVPAYTPNAVEGARTFAGHCYVLDRDVCRPGSRLGEAIGCADENVGEVQALRDAGGYFALFCGHDHKNSFVGHVHDIDLGYAPTCGFECYGPKSRLRGIRLFEFRENNPVSYVTRLLTWGDLVGRYSSNELRVFFEDHCVTDLIGIRNELRRPQVTVTLLGIGSVMCAAAGHAIAKLFKRFKR
;
A
#
# COMPACT_ATOMS: atom_id res chain seq x y z
N ARG A 1 -2.17 -9.92 -18.29
CA ARG A 1 -3.20 -10.99 -18.14
C ARG A 1 -3.82 -11.00 -16.74
N GLU A 2 -3.01 -10.80 -15.73
CA GLU A 2 -3.48 -10.73 -14.35
C GLU A 2 -4.52 -9.62 -14.16
N SER A 3 -4.28 -8.42 -14.66
CA SER A 3 -5.25 -7.32 -14.58
C SER A 3 -6.59 -7.68 -15.23
N LEU A 4 -6.60 -8.42 -16.32
CA LEU A 4 -7.84 -8.89 -16.96
C LEU A 4 -8.60 -9.86 -16.05
N THR A 5 -7.89 -10.75 -15.36
CA THR A 5 -8.50 -11.67 -14.39
C THR A 5 -9.12 -10.91 -13.22
N SER A 6 -8.40 -9.94 -12.67
CA SER A 6 -8.91 -9.07 -11.60
C SER A 6 -10.13 -8.28 -12.05
N TYR A 7 -10.10 -7.71 -13.24
CA TYR A 7 -11.23 -6.99 -13.82
C TYR A 7 -12.44 -7.88 -14.05
N ALA A 8 -12.26 -9.08 -14.55
CA ALA A 8 -13.36 -10.02 -14.78
C ALA A 8 -14.05 -10.39 -13.46
N LYS A 9 -13.29 -10.66 -12.41
CA LYS A 9 -13.81 -10.95 -11.07
C LYS A 9 -14.58 -9.76 -10.51
N TYR A 10 -14.02 -8.56 -10.62
CA TYR A 10 -14.66 -7.32 -10.20
C TYR A 10 -15.92 -7.01 -11.01
N ALA A 11 -15.86 -7.15 -12.32
CA ALA A 11 -16.98 -6.88 -13.21
C ALA A 11 -18.18 -7.80 -12.97
N SER A 12 -17.97 -9.04 -12.53
CA SER A 12 -19.06 -9.97 -12.21
C SER A 12 -19.95 -9.46 -11.07
N ASN A 13 -19.40 -8.66 -10.17
CA ASN A 13 -20.07 -8.08 -9.00
C ASN A 13 -20.53 -6.64 -9.21
N SER A 14 -20.21 -6.05 -10.37
CA SER A 14 -20.42 -4.60 -10.60
C SER A 14 -21.87 -4.22 -10.99
N ARG A 15 -22.76 -5.16 -11.18
CA ARG A 15 -24.15 -4.89 -11.60
C ARG A 15 -24.93 -3.96 -10.66
N GLY A 16 -24.61 -4.01 -9.38
CA GLY A 16 -25.22 -3.17 -8.36
C GLY A 16 -24.28 -2.11 -7.78
N TRP A 17 -23.03 -2.07 -8.22
CA TRP A 17 -21.99 -1.22 -7.65
C TRP A 17 -21.79 -1.45 -6.15
N ASP A 18 -22.24 -2.56 -5.63
CA ASP A 18 -22.09 -2.93 -4.24
C ASP A 18 -20.75 -3.66 -4.05
N LEU A 19 -19.76 -2.93 -3.58
CA LEU A 19 -18.45 -3.48 -3.28
C LEU A 19 -18.47 -4.44 -2.09
N ALA A 20 -19.52 -4.41 -1.27
CA ALA A 20 -19.69 -5.34 -0.16
C ALA A 20 -19.94 -6.79 -0.64
N ASP A 21 -20.54 -6.94 -1.83
CA ASP A 21 -20.76 -8.23 -2.45
C ASP A 21 -19.56 -8.73 -3.28
N SER A 22 -18.45 -7.97 -3.29
CA SER A 22 -17.24 -8.39 -3.99
C SER A 22 -16.61 -9.59 -3.31
N ASP A 23 -16.24 -10.61 -4.11
CA ASP A 23 -15.45 -11.76 -3.65
C ASP A 23 -14.01 -11.40 -3.26
N GLY A 24 -13.64 -10.13 -3.32
CA GLY A 24 -12.30 -9.63 -3.07
C GLY A 24 -11.50 -9.38 -4.35
N TYR A 25 -10.19 -9.33 -4.20
CA TYR A 25 -9.30 -9.10 -5.33
C TYR A 25 -8.95 -10.41 -6.04
N GLY A 26 -8.88 -10.33 -7.39
CA GLY A 26 -8.48 -11.47 -8.21
C GLY A 26 -6.99 -11.77 -8.08
N THR A 27 -6.65 -12.99 -8.42
CA THR A 27 -5.29 -13.51 -8.54
C THR A 27 -4.90 -13.65 -10.00
N PRO A 28 -3.61 -13.75 -10.35
CA PRO A 28 -3.20 -14.21 -11.66
C PRO A 28 -3.83 -15.58 -11.98
N SER A 29 -4.31 -15.73 -13.21
CA SER A 29 -4.84 -17.04 -13.64
C SER A 29 -3.69 -18.06 -13.78
N PRO A 30 -3.98 -19.37 -13.73
CA PRO A 30 -2.97 -20.41 -14.01
C PRO A 30 -2.23 -20.17 -15.35
N GLU A 31 -2.94 -19.71 -16.37
CA GLU A 31 -2.35 -19.39 -17.67
C GLU A 31 -1.42 -18.18 -17.60
N ALA A 32 -1.74 -17.18 -16.76
CA ALA A 32 -0.87 -16.03 -16.53
C ALA A 32 0.43 -16.45 -15.81
N ILE A 33 0.32 -17.32 -14.80
CA ILE A 33 1.49 -17.89 -14.11
C ILE A 33 2.37 -18.70 -15.08
N GLU A 34 1.77 -19.56 -15.91
CA GLU A 34 2.53 -20.32 -16.89
C GLU A 34 3.15 -19.41 -17.96
N TRP A 35 2.46 -18.36 -18.37
CA TRP A 35 3.01 -17.36 -19.29
C TRP A 35 4.26 -16.67 -18.73
N LEU A 36 4.30 -16.33 -17.43
CA LEU A 36 5.51 -15.77 -16.79
C LEU A 36 6.72 -16.70 -16.94
N LYS A 37 6.52 -18.01 -16.74
CA LYS A 37 7.56 -19.03 -16.91
C LYS A 37 7.97 -19.18 -18.36
N GLN A 38 6.98 -19.18 -19.27
CA GLN A 38 7.23 -19.29 -20.70
C GLN A 38 8.05 -18.12 -21.23
N VAL A 39 7.76 -16.88 -20.79
CA VAL A 39 8.53 -15.69 -21.18
C VAL A 39 10.02 -15.87 -20.86
N GLN A 40 10.36 -16.37 -19.67
CA GLN A 40 11.75 -16.58 -19.31
C GLN A 40 12.41 -17.69 -20.12
N ARG A 41 11.71 -18.78 -20.43
CA ARG A 41 12.22 -19.82 -21.33
C ARG A 41 12.53 -19.27 -22.73
N GLU A 42 11.58 -18.56 -23.33
CA GLU A 42 11.74 -17.94 -24.66
C GLU A 42 12.87 -16.91 -24.71
N LEU A 43 13.02 -16.11 -23.66
CA LEU A 43 14.10 -15.13 -23.55
C LEU A 43 15.46 -15.82 -23.38
N GLY A 44 15.54 -16.89 -22.57
CA GLY A 44 16.74 -17.69 -22.40
C GLY A 44 17.20 -18.35 -23.70
N GLU A 45 16.26 -18.91 -24.47
CA GLU A 45 16.54 -19.46 -25.81
C GLU A 45 17.12 -18.40 -26.75
N ARG A 46 16.58 -17.16 -26.73
CA ARG A 46 17.08 -16.05 -27.56
C ARG A 46 18.43 -15.52 -27.08
N ASN A 47 18.73 -15.66 -25.79
CA ASN A 47 19.99 -15.21 -25.20
C ASN A 47 21.19 -16.06 -25.64
N GLY A 48 20.94 -17.20 -26.29
CA GLY A 48 21.97 -18.03 -26.93
C GLY A 48 22.74 -18.96 -26.00
N ASP A 49 22.75 -18.72 -24.70
CA ASP A 49 23.36 -19.58 -23.67
C ASP A 49 22.32 -20.29 -22.78
N GLY A 50 21.04 -20.06 -23.03
CA GLY A 50 19.94 -20.62 -22.25
C GLY A 50 19.77 -20.01 -20.86
N SER A 51 20.55 -18.97 -20.51
CA SER A 51 20.43 -18.32 -19.20
C SER A 51 19.17 -17.46 -19.12
N ALA A 52 18.55 -17.43 -17.93
CA ALA A 52 17.42 -16.57 -17.66
C ALA A 52 17.81 -15.08 -17.80
N VAL A 53 16.93 -14.30 -18.38
CA VAL A 53 17.16 -12.86 -18.57
C VAL A 53 16.68 -12.08 -17.35
N PRO A 54 17.51 -11.20 -16.76
CA PRO A 54 17.10 -10.36 -15.64
C PRO A 54 15.83 -9.57 -15.96
N ALA A 55 14.81 -9.70 -15.10
CA ALA A 55 13.49 -9.13 -15.35
C ALA A 55 12.86 -8.57 -14.06
N ILE A 56 12.03 -7.54 -14.21
CA ILE A 56 11.12 -7.05 -13.18
C ILE A 56 9.68 -7.30 -13.65
N ALA A 57 8.87 -7.82 -12.75
CA ALA A 57 7.43 -7.91 -12.97
C ALA A 57 6.72 -6.66 -12.42
N PHE A 58 5.69 -6.23 -13.12
CA PHE A 58 4.81 -5.14 -12.71
C PHE A 58 3.36 -5.60 -12.80
N GLN A 59 2.60 -5.38 -11.73
CA GLN A 59 1.17 -5.67 -11.70
C GLN A 59 0.44 -4.68 -10.80
N HIS A 60 -0.89 -4.75 -10.78
CA HIS A 60 -1.68 -3.84 -9.96
C HIS A 60 -1.92 -4.37 -8.55
N ILE A 61 -2.53 -5.53 -8.43
CA ILE A 61 -2.88 -6.15 -7.14
C ILE A 61 -1.67 -6.92 -6.61
N PRO A 62 -1.21 -6.66 -5.37
CA PRO A 62 -0.09 -7.40 -4.78
C PRO A 62 -0.50 -8.83 -4.38
N PRO A 63 0.41 -9.80 -4.44
CA PRO A 63 0.23 -11.10 -3.80
C PRO A 63 0.38 -11.01 -2.27
N GLN A 64 -0.03 -12.06 -1.56
CA GLN A 64 -0.03 -12.08 -0.09
C GLN A 64 1.37 -11.98 0.52
N GLU A 65 2.40 -12.40 -0.18
CA GLU A 65 3.80 -12.34 0.25
C GLU A 65 4.31 -10.92 0.53
N PHE A 66 3.58 -9.89 0.10
CA PHE A 66 3.87 -8.51 0.53
C PHE A 66 3.75 -8.32 2.05
N TYR A 67 2.94 -9.15 2.74
CA TYR A 67 2.90 -9.16 4.20
C TYR A 67 4.19 -9.68 4.85
N ASP A 68 5.01 -10.47 4.14
CA ASP A 68 6.30 -10.93 4.64
C ASP A 68 7.35 -9.80 4.72
N CYS A 69 7.07 -8.66 4.12
CA CYS A 69 7.83 -7.42 4.33
C CYS A 69 7.46 -6.71 5.65
N LEU A 70 6.49 -7.23 6.39
CA LEU A 70 5.94 -6.62 7.60
C LEU A 70 6.20 -7.51 8.82
N ARG A 71 6.20 -6.88 9.97
CA ARG A 71 6.24 -7.56 11.27
C ARG A 71 4.95 -7.32 12.02
N GLU A 72 4.33 -8.38 12.50
CA GLU A 72 3.16 -8.28 13.36
C GLU A 72 3.52 -7.65 14.72
N VAL A 73 2.63 -6.79 15.20
CA VAL A 73 2.80 -6.04 16.46
C VAL A 73 1.48 -5.91 17.20
N PRO A 74 1.50 -5.63 18.51
CA PRO A 74 0.29 -5.36 19.27
C PRO A 74 -0.56 -4.25 18.67
N ALA A 75 -1.89 -4.40 18.75
CA ALA A 75 -2.87 -3.49 18.14
C ALA A 75 -2.77 -2.02 18.58
N TYR A 76 -2.17 -1.74 19.73
CA TYR A 76 -1.96 -0.39 20.26
C TYR A 76 -0.64 0.25 19.80
N THR A 77 0.16 -0.44 18.99
CA THR A 77 1.44 0.09 18.51
C THR A 77 1.21 1.34 17.65
N PRO A 78 1.87 2.46 17.94
CA PRO A 78 1.74 3.68 17.16
C PRO A 78 2.14 3.47 15.69
N ASN A 79 1.35 4.02 14.77
CA ASN A 79 1.48 3.86 13.32
C ASN A 79 1.41 2.40 12.80
N ALA A 80 1.00 1.45 13.62
CA ALA A 80 0.69 0.12 13.13
C ALA A 80 -0.56 0.17 12.23
N VAL A 81 -0.53 -0.63 11.19
CA VAL A 81 -1.63 -0.77 10.24
C VAL A 81 -2.27 -2.14 10.43
N GLU A 82 -3.56 -2.16 10.68
CA GLU A 82 -4.33 -3.41 10.71
C GLU A 82 -4.52 -3.92 9.28
N GLY A 83 -4.25 -5.20 9.09
CA GLY A 83 -4.39 -5.84 7.79
C GLY A 83 -5.84 -5.86 7.30
N ALA A 84 -6.03 -6.04 6.02
CA ALA A 84 -7.33 -6.16 5.40
C ALA A 84 -7.71 -7.62 5.16
N ARG A 85 -9.01 -7.92 5.07
CA ARG A 85 -9.56 -9.20 4.64
C ARG A 85 -8.98 -10.39 5.41
N THR A 86 -8.23 -11.27 4.76
CA THR A 86 -7.59 -12.46 5.38
C THR A 86 -6.66 -12.09 6.55
N PHE A 87 -6.10 -10.89 6.53
CA PHE A 87 -5.19 -10.36 7.56
C PHE A 87 -5.88 -9.45 8.58
N ALA A 88 -7.21 -9.33 8.53
CA ALA A 88 -7.96 -8.51 9.47
C ALA A 88 -7.80 -9.01 10.92
N GLY A 89 -7.70 -8.06 11.85
CA GLY A 89 -7.48 -8.36 13.28
C GLY A 89 -6.00 -8.41 13.67
N HIS A 90 -5.09 -8.50 12.72
CA HIS A 90 -3.64 -8.47 12.94
C HIS A 90 -3.08 -7.10 12.56
N CYS A 91 -2.17 -6.57 13.35
CA CYS A 91 -1.58 -5.25 13.15
C CYS A 91 -0.10 -5.37 12.81
N TYR A 92 0.35 -4.53 11.88
CA TYR A 92 1.67 -4.66 11.27
C TYR A 92 2.41 -3.33 11.25
N VAL A 93 3.72 -3.42 11.27
CA VAL A 93 4.66 -2.35 10.93
C VAL A 93 5.65 -2.88 9.90
N LEU A 94 6.34 -1.98 9.18
CA LEU A 94 7.42 -2.41 8.30
C LEU A 94 8.49 -3.19 9.09
N ASP A 95 8.89 -4.33 8.58
CA ASP A 95 10.10 -4.98 9.04
C ASP A 95 11.32 -4.26 8.48
N ARG A 96 12.09 -3.64 9.38
CA ARG A 96 13.24 -2.82 8.99
C ARG A 96 14.48 -3.65 8.64
N ASP A 97 14.47 -4.94 8.95
CA ASP A 97 15.56 -5.85 8.60
C ASP A 97 15.49 -6.28 7.13
N VAL A 98 14.29 -6.28 6.55
CA VAL A 98 14.07 -6.64 5.14
C VAL A 98 13.69 -5.44 4.27
N CYS A 99 13.08 -4.40 4.83
CA CYS A 99 12.65 -3.22 4.07
C CYS A 99 13.75 -2.18 3.91
N ARG A 100 13.88 -1.64 2.70
CA ARG A 100 14.84 -0.59 2.38
C ARG A 100 14.55 0.70 3.16
N PRO A 101 15.59 1.49 3.53
CA PRO A 101 15.41 2.80 4.13
C PRO A 101 14.52 3.71 3.29
N GLY A 102 13.69 4.53 3.94
CA GLY A 102 12.72 5.40 3.27
C GLY A 102 11.41 4.73 2.89
N SER A 103 11.28 3.42 3.12
CA SER A 103 10.04 2.67 2.95
C SER A 103 8.93 3.16 3.87
N ARG A 104 7.68 3.12 3.39
CA ARG A 104 6.50 3.54 4.13
C ARG A 104 5.34 2.58 3.96
N LEU A 105 4.74 2.18 5.08
CA LEU A 105 3.44 1.55 5.18
C LEU A 105 2.41 2.62 5.58
N GLY A 106 1.51 2.96 4.71
CA GLY A 106 0.53 4.03 4.91
C GLY A 106 -0.90 3.55 5.05
N GLU A 107 -1.17 2.34 4.59
CA GLU A 107 -2.48 1.68 4.66
C GLU A 107 -2.32 0.16 4.60
N ALA A 108 -3.42 -0.57 4.85
CA ALA A 108 -3.44 -2.02 4.73
C ALA A 108 -3.06 -2.48 3.31
N ILE A 109 -2.41 -3.62 3.22
CA ILE A 109 -2.11 -4.22 1.92
C ILE A 109 -3.39 -4.86 1.36
N GLY A 110 -3.85 -4.34 0.23
CA GLY A 110 -5.02 -4.83 -0.51
C GLY A 110 -4.64 -5.99 -1.43
N CYS A 111 -4.13 -7.08 -0.88
CA CYS A 111 -3.73 -8.25 -1.64
C CYS A 111 -4.92 -9.13 -2.03
N ALA A 112 -4.70 -10.05 -2.97
CA ALA A 112 -5.65 -11.10 -3.30
C ALA A 112 -5.97 -11.98 -2.08
N ASP A 113 -7.19 -12.49 -2.01
CA ASP A 113 -7.63 -13.35 -0.90
C ASP A 113 -7.01 -14.74 -0.95
N GLU A 114 -6.63 -15.18 -2.14
CA GLU A 114 -5.99 -16.47 -2.38
C GLU A 114 -4.52 -16.28 -2.74
N ASN A 115 -3.66 -17.13 -2.19
CA ASN A 115 -2.27 -17.24 -2.62
C ASN A 115 -2.16 -18.34 -3.67
N VAL A 116 -1.88 -17.95 -4.91
CA VAL A 116 -1.70 -18.88 -6.04
C VAL A 116 -0.23 -19.24 -6.31
N GLY A 117 0.67 -18.86 -5.40
CA GLY A 117 2.09 -19.14 -5.52
C GLY A 117 2.80 -18.31 -6.59
N GLU A 118 2.33 -17.10 -6.83
CA GLU A 118 2.89 -16.21 -7.86
C GLU A 118 4.37 -15.88 -7.61
N VAL A 119 4.72 -15.47 -6.39
CA VAL A 119 6.11 -15.15 -6.03
C VAL A 119 7.01 -16.37 -6.19
N GLN A 120 6.55 -17.53 -5.78
CA GLN A 120 7.29 -18.78 -6.01
C GLN A 120 7.45 -19.07 -7.51
N ALA A 121 6.42 -18.83 -8.31
CA ALA A 121 6.48 -19.03 -9.75
C ALA A 121 7.47 -18.09 -10.45
N LEU A 122 7.56 -16.83 -10.01
CA LEU A 122 8.56 -15.87 -10.49
C LEU A 122 9.99 -16.34 -10.17
N ARG A 123 10.21 -16.85 -8.95
CA ARG A 123 11.51 -17.42 -8.56
C ARG A 123 11.87 -18.65 -9.38
N ASP A 124 10.93 -19.58 -9.52
CA ASP A 124 11.14 -20.85 -10.24
C ASP A 124 11.39 -20.63 -11.74
N ALA A 125 10.79 -19.59 -12.31
CA ALA A 125 11.05 -19.20 -13.70
C ALA A 125 12.49 -18.71 -13.90
N GLY A 126 13.14 -18.23 -12.84
CA GLY A 126 14.45 -17.58 -12.89
C GLY A 126 14.40 -16.20 -13.53
N GLY A 127 15.46 -15.43 -13.35
CA GLY A 127 15.59 -14.09 -13.95
C GLY A 127 14.76 -12.98 -13.30
N TYR A 128 13.59 -13.26 -12.76
CA TYR A 128 12.80 -12.26 -12.03
C TYR A 128 13.44 -11.94 -10.68
N PHE A 129 13.88 -10.71 -10.51
CA PHE A 129 14.54 -10.25 -9.27
C PHE A 129 13.70 -9.23 -8.50
N ALA A 130 12.59 -8.75 -9.07
CA ALA A 130 11.68 -7.84 -8.40
C ALA A 130 10.24 -7.94 -8.94
N LEU A 131 9.27 -7.69 -8.07
CA LEU A 131 7.86 -7.49 -8.38
C LEU A 131 7.40 -6.16 -7.78
N PHE A 132 6.86 -5.28 -8.59
CA PHE A 132 6.33 -4.00 -8.14
C PHE A 132 4.84 -3.88 -8.43
N CYS A 133 4.11 -3.42 -7.40
CA CYS A 133 2.66 -3.29 -7.43
C CYS A 133 2.21 -1.84 -7.24
N GLY A 134 0.98 -1.57 -7.66
CA GLY A 134 0.23 -0.36 -7.37
C GLY A 134 -0.83 -0.61 -6.31
N HIS A 135 -2.08 -0.27 -6.61
CA HIS A 135 -3.29 -0.51 -5.82
C HIS A 135 -3.35 0.31 -4.52
N ASP A 136 -2.42 0.08 -3.59
CA ASP A 136 -2.40 0.75 -2.29
C ASP A 136 -1.70 2.10 -2.42
N HIS A 137 -2.50 3.16 -2.45
CA HIS A 137 -2.06 4.51 -2.81
C HIS A 137 -1.09 5.14 -1.80
N LYS A 138 -1.14 4.70 -0.52
CA LYS A 138 -0.32 5.27 0.56
C LYS A 138 0.93 4.44 0.87
N ASN A 139 1.07 3.26 0.26
CA ASN A 139 2.21 2.38 0.45
C ASN A 139 3.35 2.73 -0.52
N SER A 140 4.57 2.69 -0.02
CA SER A 140 5.75 3.00 -0.83
C SER A 140 7.00 2.28 -0.35
N PHE A 141 6.84 1.11 0.25
CA PHE A 141 7.97 0.31 0.70
C PHE A 141 8.58 -0.54 -0.42
N VAL A 142 9.79 -1.00 -0.18
CA VAL A 142 10.45 -2.07 -0.92
C VAL A 142 11.10 -2.97 0.10
N GLY A 143 10.70 -4.22 0.14
CA GLY A 143 11.29 -5.26 0.98
C GLY A 143 11.95 -6.34 0.13
N HIS A 144 13.00 -6.96 0.67
CA HIS A 144 13.67 -8.11 0.07
C HIS A 144 13.31 -9.36 0.85
N VAL A 145 12.43 -10.18 0.30
CA VAL A 145 11.96 -11.43 0.89
C VAL A 145 11.88 -12.50 -0.20
N HIS A 146 12.01 -13.75 0.17
CA HIS A 146 11.96 -14.85 -0.81
C HIS A 146 12.94 -14.68 -1.98
N ASP A 147 14.12 -14.08 -1.75
CA ASP A 147 15.14 -13.79 -2.78
C ASP A 147 14.66 -12.90 -3.94
N ILE A 148 13.62 -12.09 -3.71
CA ILE A 148 13.05 -11.15 -4.68
C ILE A 148 12.70 -9.83 -3.97
N ASP A 149 12.81 -8.71 -4.66
CA ASP A 149 12.31 -7.44 -4.15
C ASP A 149 10.80 -7.32 -4.39
N LEU A 150 10.05 -7.07 -3.33
CA LEU A 150 8.62 -6.75 -3.39
C LEU A 150 8.43 -5.28 -3.06
N GLY A 151 7.79 -4.52 -3.96
CA GLY A 151 7.72 -3.07 -3.77
C GLY A 151 6.46 -2.40 -4.29
N TYR A 152 6.20 -1.21 -3.76
CA TYR A 152 5.09 -0.35 -4.13
C TYR A 152 5.54 0.96 -4.76
N ALA A 153 4.72 1.47 -5.68
CA ALA A 153 4.69 2.88 -6.03
C ALA A 153 3.43 3.52 -5.42
N PRO A 154 3.53 4.67 -4.73
CA PRO A 154 2.38 5.38 -4.22
C PRO A 154 1.59 6.02 -5.37
N THR A 155 0.36 6.49 -5.10
CA THR A 155 -0.34 7.30 -6.10
C THR A 155 0.42 8.58 -6.43
N CYS A 156 0.45 8.95 -7.71
CA CYS A 156 0.97 10.24 -8.17
C CYS A 156 -0.15 11.27 -8.42
N GLY A 157 -1.40 10.81 -8.54
CA GLY A 157 -2.53 11.66 -8.87
C GLY A 157 -3.11 12.41 -7.68
N PHE A 158 -3.87 13.49 -7.97
CA PHE A 158 -4.58 14.30 -6.99
C PHE A 158 -6.11 14.16 -7.09
N GLU A 159 -6.60 13.26 -7.94
CA GLU A 159 -8.03 13.01 -8.15
C GLU A 159 -8.53 11.75 -7.42
N CYS A 160 -7.65 11.08 -6.69
CA CYS A 160 -7.97 9.90 -5.90
C CYS A 160 -7.44 10.04 -4.47
N TYR A 161 -7.94 9.22 -3.55
CA TYR A 161 -7.41 9.17 -2.20
C TYR A 161 -5.91 8.84 -2.21
N GLY A 162 -5.22 9.22 -1.15
CA GLY A 162 -3.78 8.95 -1.09
C GLY A 162 -3.10 9.76 0.00
N PRO A 163 -1.79 9.70 0.09
CA PRO A 163 -1.04 10.40 1.12
C PRO A 163 -1.08 11.91 0.90
N LYS A 164 -0.52 12.64 1.87
CA LYS A 164 -0.26 14.09 1.76
C LYS A 164 0.40 14.43 0.44
N SER A 165 0.10 15.60 -0.12
CA SER A 165 0.63 16.08 -1.40
C SER A 165 2.12 15.81 -1.58
N ARG A 166 2.92 16.13 -0.56
CA ARG A 166 4.37 15.97 -0.59
C ARG A 166 4.87 14.53 -0.77
N LEU A 167 4.03 13.52 -0.52
CA LEU A 167 4.37 12.10 -0.58
C LEU A 167 3.81 11.41 -1.82
N ARG A 168 2.98 12.11 -2.60
CA ARG A 168 2.49 11.60 -3.89
C ARG A 168 3.61 11.65 -4.90
N GLY A 169 3.74 10.62 -5.73
CA GLY A 169 4.86 10.58 -6.65
C GLY A 169 4.93 9.30 -7.47
N ILE A 170 6.03 9.16 -8.17
CA ILE A 170 6.36 8.01 -8.99
C ILE A 170 7.60 7.32 -8.43
N ARG A 171 7.74 6.04 -8.75
CA ARG A 171 8.95 5.29 -8.46
C ARG A 171 9.85 5.29 -9.68
N LEU A 172 11.08 5.77 -9.51
CA LEU A 172 12.12 5.76 -10.51
C LEU A 172 12.99 4.51 -10.33
N PHE A 173 13.40 3.93 -11.45
CA PHE A 173 14.35 2.82 -11.51
C PHE A 173 15.55 3.24 -12.34
N GLU A 174 16.73 3.01 -11.81
CA GLU A 174 18.01 3.28 -12.47
C GLU A 174 18.77 1.96 -12.59
N PHE A 175 19.00 1.52 -13.81
CA PHE A 175 19.69 0.26 -14.13
C PHE A 175 21.10 0.54 -14.63
N ARG A 176 21.99 -0.39 -14.32
CA ARG A 176 23.30 -0.47 -14.95
C ARG A 176 23.26 -1.54 -16.02
N GLU A 177 23.61 -1.20 -17.25
CA GLU A 177 23.55 -2.12 -18.38
C GLU A 177 24.39 -3.39 -18.17
N ASN A 178 25.56 -3.24 -17.53
CA ASN A 178 26.46 -4.37 -17.23
C ASN A 178 26.04 -5.20 -16.01
N ASN A 179 25.07 -4.75 -15.21
CA ASN A 179 24.54 -5.48 -14.04
C ASN A 179 23.14 -4.99 -13.71
N PRO A 180 22.12 -5.37 -14.47
CA PRO A 180 20.76 -4.85 -14.31
C PRO A 180 20.09 -5.29 -13.01
N VAL A 181 20.52 -6.39 -12.39
CA VAL A 181 20.01 -6.84 -11.07
C VAL A 181 20.43 -5.90 -9.93
N SER A 182 21.57 -5.21 -10.09
CA SER A 182 22.04 -4.21 -9.13
C SER A 182 21.45 -2.83 -9.46
N TYR A 183 20.12 -2.74 -9.41
CA TYR A 183 19.40 -1.51 -9.69
C TYR A 183 19.24 -0.63 -8.46
N VAL A 184 19.02 0.66 -8.69
CA VAL A 184 18.63 1.62 -7.68
C VAL A 184 17.19 2.03 -7.92
N THR A 185 16.39 2.07 -6.86
CA THR A 185 15.04 2.61 -6.95
C THR A 185 14.80 3.65 -5.86
N ARG A 186 14.11 4.72 -6.23
CA ARG A 186 13.74 5.80 -5.33
C ARG A 186 12.40 6.40 -5.73
N LEU A 187 11.75 7.04 -4.79
CA LEU A 187 10.57 7.85 -5.09
C LEU A 187 11.03 9.22 -5.60
N LEU A 188 10.32 9.71 -6.59
CA LEU A 188 10.37 11.08 -7.04
C LEU A 188 9.00 11.69 -6.73
N THR A 189 8.93 12.45 -5.64
CA THR A 189 7.66 12.92 -5.09
C THR A 189 7.35 14.36 -5.54
N TRP A 190 6.08 14.74 -5.40
CA TRP A 190 5.66 16.12 -5.55
C TRP A 190 6.45 17.06 -4.63
N GLY A 191 6.76 16.61 -3.39
CA GLY A 191 7.60 17.35 -2.47
C GLY A 191 9.00 17.62 -3.00
N ASP A 192 9.59 16.64 -3.70
CA ASP A 192 10.92 16.78 -4.29
C ASP A 192 10.91 17.72 -5.51
N LEU A 193 9.91 17.59 -6.38
CA LEU A 193 9.86 18.31 -7.66
C LEU A 193 9.35 19.73 -7.53
N VAL A 194 8.34 19.97 -6.71
CA VAL A 194 7.65 21.25 -6.64
C VAL A 194 7.92 21.97 -5.32
N GLY A 195 8.15 21.23 -4.24
CA GLY A 195 8.43 21.79 -2.92
C GLY A 195 7.26 22.58 -2.31
N ARG A 196 6.08 22.50 -2.91
CA ARG A 196 4.87 23.24 -2.53
C ARG A 196 3.73 22.28 -2.23
N TYR A 197 2.72 22.78 -1.55
CA TYR A 197 1.45 22.11 -1.45
C TYR A 197 0.70 22.10 -2.79
N SER A 198 -0.27 21.21 -2.95
CA SER A 198 -1.18 21.23 -4.09
C SER A 198 -2.07 22.49 -4.05
N SER A 199 -2.80 22.74 -5.13
CA SER A 199 -3.77 23.85 -5.18
C SER A 199 -4.99 23.63 -4.27
N ASN A 200 -5.21 22.42 -3.77
CA ASN A 200 -6.36 22.06 -2.93
C ASN A 200 -5.95 21.14 -1.77
N GLU A 201 -5.19 21.67 -0.83
CA GLU A 201 -4.72 20.92 0.35
C GLU A 201 -5.85 20.46 1.26
N LEU A 202 -6.99 21.17 1.30
CA LEU A 202 -8.14 20.74 2.08
C LEU A 202 -8.70 19.42 1.55
N ARG A 203 -8.84 19.30 0.24
CA ARG A 203 -9.24 18.06 -0.41
C ARG A 203 -8.22 16.93 -0.12
N VAL A 204 -6.94 17.21 -0.32
CA VAL A 204 -5.86 16.24 -0.07
C VAL A 204 -5.84 15.79 1.39
N PHE A 205 -6.12 16.69 2.32
CA PHE A 205 -6.28 16.34 3.73
C PHE A 205 -7.42 15.34 3.95
N PHE A 206 -8.60 15.60 3.38
CA PHE A 206 -9.71 14.65 3.46
C PHE A 206 -9.38 13.31 2.79
N GLU A 207 -8.71 13.33 1.65
CA GLU A 207 -8.29 12.11 0.95
C GLU A 207 -7.25 11.29 1.75
N ASP A 208 -6.31 11.95 2.45
CA ASP A 208 -5.34 11.26 3.32
C ASP A 208 -6.01 10.61 4.54
N HIS A 209 -7.09 11.22 5.04
CA HIS A 209 -7.84 10.72 6.20
C HIS A 209 -9.16 10.01 5.82
N CYS A 210 -9.39 9.77 4.53
CA CYS A 210 -10.57 9.06 4.07
C CYS A 210 -10.55 7.63 4.59
N VAL A 211 -11.64 7.24 5.24
CA VAL A 211 -11.87 5.90 5.76
C VAL A 211 -13.25 5.43 5.32
N THR A 212 -13.34 4.19 4.89
CA THR A 212 -14.56 3.59 4.37
C THR A 212 -15.12 2.49 5.26
N ASP A 213 -14.32 2.05 6.25
CA ASP A 213 -14.67 0.95 7.13
C ASP A 213 -14.08 1.11 8.55
N LEU A 214 -14.41 0.17 9.42
CA LEU A 214 -13.93 0.15 10.81
C LEU A 214 -12.43 -0.10 10.92
N ILE A 215 -11.84 -0.84 9.99
CA ILE A 215 -10.39 -1.07 9.95
C ILE A 215 -9.67 0.23 9.67
N GLY A 216 -10.13 0.98 8.68
CA GLY A 216 -9.62 2.31 8.36
C GLY A 216 -9.71 3.28 9.54
N ILE A 217 -10.84 3.31 10.26
CA ILE A 217 -10.99 4.14 11.48
C ILE A 217 -9.95 3.75 12.53
N ARG A 218 -9.76 2.45 12.80
CA ARG A 218 -8.75 1.99 13.76
C ARG A 218 -7.34 2.35 13.33
N ASN A 219 -7.03 2.25 12.04
CA ASN A 219 -5.74 2.64 11.48
C ASN A 219 -5.49 4.16 11.65
N GLU A 220 -6.49 4.99 11.38
CA GLU A 220 -6.39 6.44 11.63
C GLU A 220 -6.15 6.76 13.11
N LEU A 221 -6.83 6.09 14.03
CA LEU A 221 -6.64 6.29 15.48
C LEU A 221 -5.26 5.83 15.98
N ARG A 222 -4.56 4.95 15.27
CA ARG A 222 -3.17 4.57 15.58
C ARG A 222 -2.13 5.59 15.12
N ARG A 223 -2.53 6.58 14.30
CA ARG A 223 -1.67 7.69 13.89
C ARG A 223 -1.54 8.69 15.04
N PRO A 224 -0.34 8.89 15.65
CA PRO A 224 -0.18 9.73 16.86
C PRO A 224 -0.72 11.16 16.68
N GLN A 225 -0.53 11.75 15.49
CA GLN A 225 -1.03 13.09 15.20
C GLN A 225 -2.56 13.17 15.24
N VAL A 226 -3.28 12.13 14.79
CA VAL A 226 -4.74 12.07 14.85
C VAL A 226 -5.21 11.96 16.29
N THR A 227 -4.63 11.02 17.04
CA THR A 227 -4.97 10.81 18.45
C THR A 227 -4.72 12.06 19.29
N VAL A 228 -3.56 12.72 19.16
CA VAL A 228 -3.24 13.95 19.87
C VAL A 228 -4.20 15.07 19.51
N THR A 229 -4.55 15.23 18.24
CA THR A 229 -5.52 16.24 17.79
C THR A 229 -6.89 16.00 18.39
N LEU A 230 -7.38 14.78 18.38
CA LEU A 230 -8.68 14.43 18.96
C LEU A 230 -8.72 14.67 20.47
N LEU A 231 -7.66 14.30 21.20
CA LEU A 231 -7.54 14.57 22.62
C LEU A 231 -7.51 16.07 22.93
N GLY A 232 -6.81 16.86 22.10
CA GLY A 232 -6.76 18.32 22.22
C GLY A 232 -8.15 18.94 22.01
N ILE A 233 -8.86 18.55 20.95
CA ILE A 233 -10.22 19.03 20.68
C ILE A 233 -11.15 18.63 21.85
N GLY A 234 -11.12 17.38 22.29
CA GLY A 234 -11.92 16.91 23.42
C GLY A 234 -11.67 17.71 24.69
N SER A 235 -10.41 18.01 25.01
CA SER A 235 -10.05 18.82 26.17
C SER A 235 -10.61 20.24 26.10
N VAL A 236 -10.53 20.88 24.94
CA VAL A 236 -11.11 22.23 24.72
C VAL A 236 -12.62 22.20 24.88
N MET A 237 -13.30 21.20 24.31
CA MET A 237 -14.76 21.05 24.44
C MET A 237 -15.19 20.84 25.89
N CYS A 238 -14.47 19.99 26.64
CA CYS A 238 -14.75 19.77 28.06
C CYS A 238 -14.56 21.05 28.88
N ALA A 239 -13.51 21.81 28.62
CA ALA A 239 -13.25 23.08 29.28
C ALA A 239 -14.38 24.13 28.98
N ALA A 240 -14.79 24.23 27.73
CA ALA A 240 -15.88 25.11 27.29
C ALA A 240 -17.22 24.72 27.94
N ALA A 241 -17.55 23.43 27.98
CA ALA A 241 -18.74 22.91 28.63
C ALA A 241 -18.72 23.18 30.14
N GLY A 242 -17.60 22.92 30.80
CA GLY A 242 -17.41 23.23 32.23
C GLY A 242 -17.58 24.71 32.53
N HIS A 243 -17.04 25.59 31.67
CA HIS A 243 -17.21 27.04 31.81
C HIS A 243 -18.69 27.46 31.65
N ALA A 244 -19.38 26.91 30.67
CA ALA A 244 -20.80 27.19 30.42
C ALA A 244 -21.66 26.75 31.63
N ILE A 245 -21.42 25.55 32.15
CA ILE A 245 -22.10 25.02 33.33
C ILE A 245 -21.83 25.91 34.56
N ALA A 246 -20.60 26.28 34.83
CA ALA A 246 -20.23 27.16 35.94
C ALA A 246 -20.92 28.54 35.83
N LYS A 247 -21.07 29.07 34.60
CA LYS A 247 -21.77 30.34 34.35
C LYS A 247 -23.27 30.22 34.60
N LEU A 248 -23.87 29.07 34.25
CA LEU A 248 -25.27 28.77 34.54
C LEU A 248 -25.52 28.72 36.07
N PHE A 249 -24.72 27.98 36.81
CA PHE A 249 -24.82 27.90 38.28
C PHE A 249 -24.65 29.23 38.96
N LYS A 250 -23.81 30.14 38.45
CA LYS A 250 -23.67 31.51 38.98
C LYS A 250 -24.94 32.35 38.71
N ARG A 251 -25.68 32.09 37.64
CA ARG A 251 -26.97 32.78 37.35
C ARG A 251 -28.09 32.30 38.24
N PHE A 252 -28.15 31.03 38.63
CA PHE A 252 -29.17 30.49 39.53
C PHE A 252 -28.93 30.80 41.02
N LYS A 253 -27.74 31.30 41.41
CA LYS A 253 -27.44 31.74 42.77
C LYS A 253 -27.65 33.23 43.00
N ARG A 254 -28.08 33.97 42.02
CA ARG A 254 -28.54 35.36 42.10
C ARG A 254 -30.06 35.41 41.97
#